data_f99a93491c1fb22514fef185c0e87b18
#
_entry.id   f99a93491c1fb22514fef185c0e87b18
#
_cell.length_a   1.000
_cell.length_b   1.000
_cell.length_c   1.000
_cell.angle_alpha   90.00
_cell.angle_beta   90.00
_cell.angle_gamma   90.00
#
_symmetry.space_group_name_H-M   'P 1'
#
loop_
_entity.id
_entity.type
_entity.pdbx_description
1 polymer ?
#
loop_
_entity_poly.entity_id
_entity_poly.type
_entity_poly.pdbx_seq_one_letter_code
_entity_poly.pdbx_strand_id
1 'polypeptide(L)'
;MLPLSTASMIEKNQISATGVWLMLLDITYNKETVRLVNNTENIQFKGNTYTAFPFHLADVNKNQTDLPNVKLSVSNVTRTIQRMAEENKGFTGADVIIRIVNTSIPDVCELEEHFVITGVQANAEWMEFTLGTDFSFNRRFPLIRVMKDFCPFKFKGVQCGYKGDAGECNKTLARCRELGNSTRFGGEPTIPQGGLYASNK
;
A
#
# COMPACT_ATOMS: atom_id res chain seq x y z
N MET A 1 -0.61 22.30 -11.06
CA MET A 1 0.46 23.13 -10.45
C MET A 1 0.48 22.78 -8.98
N LEU A 2 1.59 22.27 -8.44
CA LEU A 2 1.68 21.93 -7.01
C LEU A 2 1.63 23.25 -6.20
N PRO A 3 0.78 23.33 -5.16
CA PRO A 3 0.72 24.51 -4.30
C PRO A 3 1.94 24.48 -3.35
N LEU A 4 2.98 25.23 -3.70
CA LEU A 4 4.11 25.45 -2.81
C LEU A 4 3.74 26.48 -1.73
N SER A 5 4.35 26.38 -0.56
CA SER A 5 4.21 27.42 0.48
C SER A 5 4.74 28.76 -0.03
N THR A 6 4.22 29.85 0.51
CA THR A 6 4.66 31.21 0.09
C THR A 6 6.17 31.43 0.31
N ALA A 7 6.70 30.86 1.41
CA ALA A 7 8.14 30.95 1.72
C ALA A 7 8.98 30.19 0.68
N SER A 8 8.56 29.00 0.28
CA SER A 8 9.23 28.21 -0.75
C SER A 8 9.14 28.83 -2.14
N MET A 9 8.04 29.50 -2.46
CA MET A 9 7.92 30.26 -3.70
C MET A 9 8.90 31.44 -3.76
N ILE A 10 9.07 32.14 -2.66
CA ILE A 10 10.02 33.26 -2.58
C ILE A 10 11.44 32.75 -2.75
N GLU A 11 11.81 31.70 -2.03
CA GLU A 11 13.16 31.15 -2.08
C GLU A 11 13.52 30.57 -3.45
N LYS A 12 12.61 29.81 -4.07
CA LYS A 12 12.77 29.29 -5.42
C LYS A 12 13.07 30.36 -6.45
N ASN A 13 12.51 31.56 -6.26
CA ASN A 13 12.65 32.69 -7.20
C ASN A 13 13.84 33.62 -6.88
N GLN A 14 14.59 33.35 -5.81
CA GLN A 14 15.80 34.10 -5.49
C GLN A 14 16.95 33.72 -6.42
N ILE A 15 17.76 34.72 -6.81
CA ILE A 15 18.96 34.51 -7.64
C ILE A 15 20.01 33.68 -6.87
N SER A 16 20.06 33.82 -5.55
CA SER A 16 20.94 33.08 -4.65
C SER A 16 20.13 32.48 -3.52
N ALA A 17 19.65 31.25 -3.73
CA ALA A 17 18.96 30.48 -2.69
C ALA A 17 19.99 29.84 -1.75
N THR A 18 19.77 29.93 -0.45
CA THR A 18 20.62 29.29 0.57
C THR A 18 20.13 27.90 0.93
N GLY A 19 18.87 27.57 0.65
CA GLY A 19 18.27 26.28 0.93
C GLY A 19 18.51 25.24 -0.17
N VAL A 20 18.60 24.00 0.27
CA VAL A 20 18.68 22.83 -0.61
C VAL A 20 17.35 22.07 -0.53
N TRP A 21 16.84 21.66 -1.69
CA TRP A 21 15.68 20.78 -1.77
C TRP A 21 16.11 19.35 -1.55
N LEU A 22 15.51 18.71 -0.57
CA LEU A 22 15.84 17.37 -0.18
C LEU A 22 14.61 16.46 -0.29
N MET A 23 14.89 15.23 -0.66
CA MET A 23 13.90 14.17 -0.67
C MET A 23 14.09 13.30 0.58
N LEU A 24 13.03 13.19 1.38
CA LEU A 24 12.95 12.31 2.52
C LEU A 24 12.11 11.08 2.16
N LEU A 25 12.51 9.94 2.67
CA LEU A 25 11.87 8.64 2.43
C LEU A 25 11.62 7.94 3.74
N ASP A 26 10.36 7.63 4.03
CA ASP A 26 9.94 6.77 5.13
C ASP A 26 9.43 5.46 4.57
N ILE A 27 9.99 4.33 4.99
CA ILE A 27 9.50 2.99 4.68
C ILE A 27 9.03 2.35 5.98
N THR A 28 7.74 2.10 6.11
CA THR A 28 7.14 1.51 7.31
C THR A 28 6.67 0.08 7.04
N TYR A 29 7.23 -0.86 7.77
CA TYR A 29 6.85 -2.27 7.72
C TYR A 29 6.79 -2.86 9.14
N ASN A 30 5.72 -3.59 9.47
CA ASN A 30 5.53 -4.24 10.78
C ASN A 30 5.76 -3.31 12.00
N LYS A 31 5.36 -2.02 11.90
CA LYS A 31 5.55 -0.96 12.91
C LYS A 31 6.99 -0.43 13.05
N GLU A 32 7.91 -0.93 12.27
CA GLU A 32 9.26 -0.36 12.17
C GLU A 32 9.30 0.61 10.99
N THR A 33 9.96 1.74 11.17
CA THR A 33 10.10 2.77 10.13
C THR A 33 11.56 3.05 9.87
N VAL A 34 11.99 2.81 8.65
CA VAL A 34 13.31 3.19 8.14
C VAL A 34 13.18 4.58 7.52
N ARG A 35 14.04 5.52 7.94
CA ARG A 35 14.04 6.91 7.49
C ARG A 35 15.33 7.25 6.77
N LEU A 36 15.22 7.61 5.52
CA LEU A 36 16.35 7.91 4.65
C LEU A 36 16.22 9.31 4.05
N VAL A 37 17.35 9.95 3.77
CA VAL A 37 17.42 11.22 3.05
C VAL A 37 18.44 11.11 1.93
N ASN A 38 18.08 11.63 0.77
CA ASN A 38 19.03 11.73 -0.36
C ASN A 38 19.94 12.95 -0.18
N ASN A 39 20.89 12.81 0.74
CA ASN A 39 21.88 13.82 1.10
C ASN A 39 23.20 13.15 1.52
N THR A 40 24.25 13.95 1.72
CA THR A 40 25.54 13.49 2.28
C THR A 40 25.55 13.48 3.80
N GLU A 41 24.66 14.21 4.45
CA GLU A 41 24.57 14.34 5.91
C GLU A 41 23.19 13.96 6.44
N ASN A 42 23.15 13.48 7.67
CA ASN A 42 21.89 13.17 8.35
C ASN A 42 21.13 14.46 8.66
N ILE A 43 19.81 14.42 8.53
CA ILE A 43 18.95 15.57 8.76
C ILE A 43 17.87 15.24 9.80
N GLN A 44 17.52 16.24 10.58
CA GLN A 44 16.37 16.18 11.48
C GLN A 44 15.18 16.90 10.86
N PHE A 45 14.05 16.21 10.81
CA PHE A 45 12.79 16.78 10.35
C PHE A 45 11.65 16.35 11.28
N LYS A 46 10.88 17.31 11.80
CA LYS A 46 9.78 17.08 12.76
C LYS A 46 10.15 16.13 13.91
N GLY A 47 11.37 16.29 14.48
CA GLY A 47 11.83 15.48 15.61
C GLY A 47 12.32 14.06 15.23
N ASN A 48 12.29 13.67 13.95
CA ASN A 48 12.81 12.41 13.46
C ASN A 48 14.16 12.63 12.77
N THR A 49 15.09 11.67 12.97
CA THR A 49 16.39 11.67 12.30
C THR A 49 16.29 10.84 11.02
N TYR A 50 16.66 11.45 9.90
CA TYR A 50 16.79 10.82 8.61
C TYR A 50 18.26 10.53 8.32
N THR A 51 18.57 9.27 8.02
CA THR A 51 19.92 8.83 7.71
C THR A 51 20.26 9.13 6.27
N ALA A 52 21.44 9.72 6.05
CA ALA A 52 21.96 9.98 4.72
C ALA A 52 22.18 8.66 3.97
N PHE A 53 21.48 8.48 2.84
CA PHE A 53 21.57 7.27 2.04
C PHE A 53 21.25 7.57 0.56
N PRO A 54 22.06 7.05 -0.39
CA PRO A 54 21.83 7.31 -1.80
C PRO A 54 20.60 6.55 -2.29
N PHE A 55 19.62 7.29 -2.77
CA PHE A 55 18.47 6.74 -3.49
C PHE A 55 17.99 7.71 -4.56
N HIS A 56 17.29 7.20 -5.53
CA HIS A 56 16.69 8.01 -6.56
C HIS A 56 15.33 7.47 -7.00
N LEU A 57 14.42 8.37 -7.37
CA LEU A 57 13.14 8.04 -7.99
C LEU A 57 13.28 8.13 -9.51
N ALA A 58 12.87 7.07 -10.20
CA ALA A 58 12.72 7.11 -11.63
C ALA A 58 11.45 7.88 -12.02
N ASP A 59 11.43 8.40 -13.25
CA ASP A 59 10.27 9.09 -13.78
C ASP A 59 9.02 8.21 -13.76
N VAL A 60 7.89 8.83 -13.47
CA VAL A 60 6.59 8.16 -13.48
C VAL A 60 6.21 7.81 -14.91
N ASN A 61 6.22 6.54 -15.27
CA ASN A 61 5.71 6.07 -16.54
C ASN A 61 4.18 6.23 -16.58
N LYS A 62 3.72 7.26 -17.28
CA LYS A 62 2.29 7.52 -17.53
C LYS A 62 1.85 6.82 -18.80
N ASN A 63 1.71 5.50 -18.77
CA ASN A 63 1.02 4.78 -19.82
C ASN A 63 -0.49 4.82 -19.54
N GLN A 64 -1.30 5.06 -20.58
CA GLN A 64 -2.76 5.13 -20.44
C GLN A 64 -3.42 3.79 -20.07
N THR A 65 -2.70 2.68 -20.19
CA THR A 65 -3.20 1.32 -19.99
C THR A 65 -2.84 0.72 -18.64
N ASP A 66 -1.77 1.19 -18.00
CA ASP A 66 -1.26 0.61 -16.75
C ASP A 66 -1.40 1.58 -15.58
N LEU A 67 -1.58 1.03 -14.38
CA LEU A 67 -1.51 1.84 -13.15
C LEU A 67 -0.15 2.52 -13.07
N PRO A 68 -0.10 3.82 -12.72
CA PRO A 68 1.15 4.52 -12.58
C PRO A 68 2.01 3.85 -11.50
N ASN A 69 3.14 3.31 -11.92
CA ASN A 69 4.14 2.74 -11.04
C ASN A 69 5.35 3.66 -11.03
N VAL A 70 5.89 3.90 -9.85
CA VAL A 70 7.13 4.64 -9.64
C VAL A 70 8.21 3.66 -9.24
N LYS A 71 9.38 3.73 -9.82
CA LYS A 71 10.54 2.94 -9.39
C LYS A 71 11.40 3.77 -8.44
N LEU A 72 11.60 3.23 -7.25
CA LEU A 72 12.54 3.75 -6.26
C LEU A 72 13.78 2.86 -6.27
N SER A 73 14.92 3.43 -6.63
CA SER A 73 16.21 2.75 -6.60
C SER A 73 16.99 3.20 -5.38
N VAL A 74 17.36 2.26 -4.53
CA VAL A 74 18.14 2.49 -3.29
C VAL A 74 19.47 1.77 -3.44
N SER A 75 20.57 2.42 -3.03
CA SER A 75 21.91 1.83 -3.14
C SER A 75 22.01 0.51 -2.37
N ASN A 76 22.60 -0.51 -3.02
CA ASN A 76 22.81 -1.85 -2.44
C ASN A 76 24.29 -2.18 -2.16
N VAL A 77 25.18 -1.20 -2.28
CA VAL A 77 26.63 -1.41 -2.12
C VAL A 77 26.97 -1.99 -0.74
N THR A 78 26.31 -1.52 0.31
CA THR A 78 26.52 -2.01 1.68
C THR A 78 25.72 -3.27 2.01
N ARG A 79 24.80 -3.70 1.14
CA ARG A 79 23.87 -4.82 1.34
C ARG A 79 23.00 -4.74 2.60
N THR A 80 23.00 -3.60 3.28
CA THR A 80 22.22 -3.40 4.51
C THR A 80 20.73 -3.47 4.23
N ILE A 81 20.27 -2.75 3.20
CA ILE A 81 18.86 -2.73 2.79
C ILE A 81 18.44 -4.09 2.24
N GLN A 82 19.32 -4.77 1.49
CA GLN A 82 19.04 -6.12 1.00
C GLN A 82 18.79 -7.11 2.14
N ARG A 83 19.65 -7.12 3.15
CA ARG A 83 19.47 -7.99 4.32
C ARG A 83 18.15 -7.71 5.04
N MET A 84 17.82 -6.44 5.27
CA MET A 84 16.54 -6.05 5.87
C MET A 84 15.34 -6.47 5.02
N ALA A 85 15.47 -6.39 3.69
CA ALA A 85 14.42 -6.82 2.77
C ALA A 85 14.24 -8.34 2.79
N GLU A 86 15.31 -9.12 2.80
CA GLU A 86 15.27 -10.59 2.89
C GLU A 86 14.60 -11.05 4.19
N GLU A 87 14.92 -10.41 5.33
CA GLU A 87 14.30 -10.67 6.63
C GLU A 87 12.81 -10.32 6.66
N ASN A 88 12.38 -9.32 5.87
CA ASN A 88 11.03 -8.76 5.84
C ASN A 88 10.26 -9.04 4.54
N LYS A 89 10.47 -10.18 3.90
CA LYS A 89 9.74 -10.62 2.68
C LYS A 89 9.77 -9.59 1.54
N GLY A 90 10.89 -8.90 1.35
CA GLY A 90 11.07 -7.89 0.33
C GLY A 90 10.31 -6.59 0.58
N PHE A 91 9.88 -6.31 1.81
CA PHE A 91 9.03 -5.17 2.17
C PHE A 91 7.73 -5.07 1.36
N THR A 92 7.29 -6.14 0.70
CA THR A 92 6.05 -6.11 -0.08
C THR A 92 4.85 -5.81 0.82
N GLY A 93 4.06 -4.79 0.45
CA GLY A 93 2.97 -4.27 1.27
C GLY A 93 3.41 -3.24 2.33
N ALA A 94 4.68 -2.82 2.34
CA ALA A 94 5.14 -1.73 3.21
C ALA A 94 4.61 -0.38 2.70
N ASP A 95 4.26 0.49 3.64
CA ASP A 95 3.89 1.87 3.35
C ASP A 95 5.15 2.70 3.12
N VAL A 96 5.15 3.48 2.06
CA VAL A 96 6.23 4.38 1.69
C VAL A 96 5.70 5.80 1.60
N ILE A 97 6.34 6.70 2.33
CA ILE A 97 6.01 8.13 2.28
C ILE A 97 7.23 8.87 1.75
N ILE A 98 7.02 9.61 0.67
CA ILE A 98 8.05 10.45 0.07
C ILE A 98 7.71 11.90 0.36
N ARG A 99 8.66 12.63 0.92
CA ARG A 99 8.50 14.06 1.23
C ARG A 99 9.56 14.88 0.52
N ILE A 100 9.16 16.04 0.04
CA ILE A 100 10.08 17.06 -0.45
C ILE A 100 10.08 18.21 0.55
N VAL A 101 11.26 18.53 1.05
CA VAL A 101 11.47 19.58 2.04
C VAL A 101 12.58 20.53 1.58
N ASN A 102 12.54 21.75 2.09
CA ASN A 102 13.61 22.73 1.87
C ASN A 102 14.34 23.00 3.19
N THR A 103 15.67 22.94 3.17
CA THR A 103 16.49 23.12 4.38
C THR A 103 16.42 24.52 4.98
N SER A 104 16.08 25.54 4.19
CA SER A 104 15.92 26.93 4.68
C SER A 104 14.59 27.12 5.43
N ILE A 105 13.62 26.23 5.28
CA ILE A 105 12.31 26.35 5.86
C ILE A 105 12.09 25.11 6.75
N PRO A 106 12.47 25.19 8.02
CA PRO A 106 12.39 24.04 8.91
C PRO A 106 10.94 23.59 9.10
N ASP A 107 10.76 22.26 9.18
CA ASP A 107 9.50 21.59 9.48
C ASP A 107 8.34 21.79 8.49
N VAL A 108 8.58 22.40 7.34
CA VAL A 108 7.60 22.52 6.26
C VAL A 108 7.82 21.42 5.25
N CYS A 109 6.76 20.63 4.99
CA CYS A 109 6.72 19.65 3.91
C CYS A 109 5.97 20.26 2.73
N GLU A 110 6.64 20.36 1.59
CA GLU A 110 6.04 20.96 0.38
C GLU A 110 5.27 19.96 -0.46
N LEU A 111 5.71 18.72 -0.43
CA LEU A 111 5.03 17.61 -1.10
C LEU A 111 5.13 16.37 -0.21
N GLU A 112 4.01 15.70 -0.03
CA GLU A 112 3.93 14.41 0.64
C GLU A 112 3.12 13.46 -0.22
N GLU A 113 3.74 12.35 -0.64
CA GLU A 113 3.12 11.33 -1.47
C GLU A 113 3.20 9.97 -0.79
N HIS A 114 2.10 9.24 -0.83
CA HIS A 114 1.94 7.93 -0.20
C HIS A 114 1.89 6.83 -1.25
N PHE A 115 2.73 5.82 -1.05
CA PHE A 115 2.82 4.65 -1.91
C PHE A 115 2.85 3.36 -1.08
N VAL A 116 2.66 2.24 -1.76
CA VAL A 116 2.85 0.90 -1.20
C VAL A 116 3.85 0.14 -2.07
N ILE A 117 4.77 -0.60 -1.46
CA ILE A 117 5.71 -1.46 -2.19
C ILE A 117 4.94 -2.65 -2.76
N THR A 118 4.89 -2.77 -4.08
CA THR A 118 4.23 -3.87 -4.79
C THR A 118 5.20 -4.94 -5.26
N GLY A 119 6.48 -4.61 -5.38
CA GLY A 119 7.52 -5.55 -5.78
C GLY A 119 8.91 -5.04 -5.48
N VAL A 120 9.88 -5.95 -5.44
CA VAL A 120 11.28 -5.62 -5.22
C VAL A 120 12.16 -6.46 -6.14
N GLN A 121 13.20 -5.85 -6.67
CA GLN A 121 14.26 -6.50 -7.42
C GLN A 121 15.60 -6.03 -6.86
N ALA A 122 16.55 -6.94 -6.67
CA ALA A 122 17.88 -6.62 -6.19
C ALA A 122 18.92 -7.00 -7.23
N ASN A 123 19.85 -6.10 -7.49
CA ASN A 123 21.08 -6.37 -8.22
C ASN A 123 22.30 -6.00 -7.35
N ALA A 124 23.50 -6.11 -7.89
CA ALA A 124 24.74 -5.87 -7.12
C ALA A 124 24.88 -4.41 -6.64
N GLU A 125 24.34 -3.46 -7.35
CA GLU A 125 24.51 -2.03 -7.10
C GLU A 125 23.27 -1.37 -6.51
N TRP A 126 22.07 -1.81 -6.94
CA TRP A 126 20.80 -1.18 -6.60
C TRP A 126 19.76 -2.20 -6.15
N MET A 127 18.94 -1.77 -5.23
CA MET A 127 17.64 -2.38 -4.95
C MET A 127 16.56 -1.51 -5.57
N GLU A 128 15.77 -2.09 -6.46
CA GLU A 128 14.66 -1.41 -7.11
C GLU A 128 13.34 -1.83 -6.48
N PHE A 129 12.66 -0.89 -5.88
CA PHE A 129 11.32 -1.06 -5.34
C PHE A 129 10.31 -0.52 -6.35
N THR A 130 9.32 -1.32 -6.69
CA THR A 130 8.17 -0.86 -7.46
C THR A 130 7.13 -0.32 -6.50
N LEU A 131 6.89 0.99 -6.58
CA LEU A 131 5.91 1.69 -5.77
C LEU A 131 4.60 1.79 -6.55
N GLY A 132 3.51 1.39 -5.92
CA GLY A 132 2.16 1.49 -6.47
C GLY A 132 1.24 2.20 -5.50
N THR A 133 -0.02 2.30 -5.89
CA THR A 133 -1.08 2.78 -5.00
C THR A 133 -1.71 1.61 -4.25
N ASP A 134 -2.16 1.82 -3.03
CA ASP A 134 -2.90 0.80 -2.25
C ASP A 134 -4.23 0.41 -2.92
N PHE A 135 -4.73 1.24 -3.82
CA PHE A 135 -5.98 1.01 -4.52
C PHE A 135 -5.78 0.15 -5.77
N SER A 136 -6.28 -1.10 -5.74
CA SER A 136 -6.31 -1.98 -6.90
C SER A 136 -7.67 -1.87 -7.60
N PHE A 137 -7.70 -1.32 -8.82
CA PHE A 137 -8.91 -1.28 -9.67
C PHE A 137 -9.42 -2.68 -10.04
N ASN A 138 -8.54 -3.67 -10.03
CA ASN A 138 -8.89 -5.06 -10.32
C ASN A 138 -9.45 -5.82 -9.11
N ARG A 139 -9.53 -5.18 -7.95
CA ARG A 139 -10.09 -5.80 -6.76
C ARG A 139 -11.61 -5.90 -6.92
N ARG A 140 -12.11 -7.12 -6.80
CA ARG A 140 -13.56 -7.35 -6.84
C ARG A 140 -14.25 -6.58 -5.70
N PHE A 141 -15.30 -5.83 -6.05
CA PHE A 141 -16.15 -5.20 -5.06
C PHE A 141 -17.62 -5.59 -5.34
N PRO A 142 -18.38 -6.09 -4.35
CA PRO A 142 -17.96 -6.40 -2.97
C PRO A 142 -17.02 -7.61 -2.88
N LEU A 143 -16.22 -7.67 -1.81
CA LEU A 143 -15.25 -8.75 -1.57
C LEU A 143 -15.91 -10.12 -1.38
N ILE A 144 -17.12 -10.12 -0.84
CA ILE A 144 -17.90 -11.32 -0.57
C ILE A 144 -18.70 -11.67 -1.83
N ARG A 145 -18.46 -12.86 -2.38
CA ARG A 145 -19.28 -13.41 -3.46
C ARG A 145 -20.50 -14.09 -2.88
N VAL A 146 -21.69 -13.62 -3.26
CA VAL A 146 -22.93 -14.30 -2.92
C VAL A 146 -23.09 -15.51 -3.85
N MET A 147 -23.25 -16.68 -3.27
CA MET A 147 -23.44 -17.95 -4.00
C MET A 147 -24.73 -18.62 -3.55
N LYS A 148 -25.35 -19.38 -4.45
CA LYS A 148 -26.63 -20.07 -4.18
C LYS A 148 -26.51 -21.05 -3.00
N ASP A 149 -25.54 -21.94 -3.07
CA ASP A 149 -25.48 -23.12 -2.20
C ASP A 149 -24.35 -23.06 -1.17
N PHE A 150 -23.64 -21.94 -1.08
CA PHE A 150 -22.48 -21.79 -0.21
C PHE A 150 -22.57 -20.57 0.70
N CYS A 151 -22.37 -20.79 2.00
CA CYS A 151 -22.32 -19.75 3.02
C CYS A 151 -20.92 -19.16 3.14
N PRO A 152 -20.70 -17.85 2.87
CA PRO A 152 -19.39 -17.21 2.97
C PRO A 152 -18.98 -16.93 4.43
N PHE A 153 -19.90 -17.03 5.38
CA PHE A 153 -19.64 -16.63 6.76
C PHE A 153 -18.72 -17.62 7.48
N LYS A 154 -17.89 -17.11 8.38
CA LYS A 154 -17.08 -17.95 9.26
C LYS A 154 -18.01 -18.68 10.25
N PHE A 155 -17.86 -20.00 10.35
CA PHE A 155 -18.62 -20.80 11.30
C PHE A 155 -18.40 -20.31 12.74
N LYS A 156 -19.47 -20.21 13.52
CA LYS A 156 -19.49 -19.60 14.86
C LYS A 156 -19.04 -18.13 14.91
N GLY A 157 -18.82 -17.47 13.76
CA GLY A 157 -18.52 -16.04 13.72
C GLY A 157 -19.76 -15.17 13.97
N VAL A 158 -19.54 -13.86 14.06
CA VAL A 158 -20.60 -12.87 14.36
C VAL A 158 -21.79 -12.97 13.40
N GLN A 159 -21.55 -13.16 12.12
CA GLN A 159 -22.60 -13.25 11.09
C GLN A 159 -23.32 -14.61 11.12
N CYS A 160 -22.60 -15.73 11.33
CA CYS A 160 -23.16 -17.04 11.47
C CYS A 160 -23.98 -17.16 12.76
N GLY A 161 -23.46 -16.68 13.88
CA GLY A 161 -24.13 -16.62 15.17
C GLY A 161 -24.56 -17.97 15.76
N TYR A 162 -24.08 -19.11 15.24
CA TYR A 162 -24.36 -20.41 15.78
C TYR A 162 -23.67 -20.63 17.13
N LYS A 163 -24.41 -21.03 18.15
CA LYS A 163 -23.91 -21.20 19.52
C LYS A 163 -23.93 -22.65 20.03
N GLY A 164 -24.33 -23.60 19.19
CA GLY A 164 -24.41 -25.02 19.58
C GLY A 164 -23.05 -25.73 19.60
N ASP A 165 -23.07 -27.02 19.97
CA ASP A 165 -21.87 -27.83 20.24
C ASP A 165 -21.18 -28.39 18.99
N ALA A 166 -21.77 -28.25 17.78
CA ALA A 166 -21.16 -28.75 16.56
C ALA A 166 -19.75 -28.13 16.36
N GLY A 167 -18.78 -28.99 16.06
CA GLY A 167 -17.37 -28.58 15.86
C GLY A 167 -17.12 -27.91 14.51
N GLU A 168 -17.87 -28.29 13.45
CA GLU A 168 -17.66 -27.84 12.09
C GLU A 168 -18.95 -27.69 11.28
N CYS A 169 -18.86 -26.93 10.19
CA CYS A 169 -19.92 -26.71 9.23
C CYS A 169 -19.36 -26.76 7.81
N ASN A 170 -19.97 -27.57 6.92
CA ASN A 170 -19.61 -27.66 5.52
C ASN A 170 -20.14 -26.47 4.66
N LYS A 171 -20.77 -25.49 5.32
CA LYS A 171 -21.27 -24.25 4.71
C LYS A 171 -22.39 -24.43 3.68
N THR A 172 -23.06 -25.58 3.67
CA THR A 172 -24.25 -25.82 2.84
C THR A 172 -25.52 -25.45 3.56
N LEU A 173 -26.62 -25.17 2.81
CA LEU A 173 -27.93 -24.89 3.38
C LEU A 173 -28.47 -26.10 4.14
N ALA A 174 -28.25 -27.31 3.63
CA ALA A 174 -28.69 -28.56 4.30
C ALA A 174 -28.09 -28.65 5.71
N ARG A 175 -26.77 -28.47 5.82
CA ARG A 175 -26.08 -28.48 7.12
C ARG A 175 -26.55 -27.36 8.04
N CYS A 176 -26.83 -26.18 7.49
CA CYS A 176 -27.33 -25.05 8.27
C CYS A 176 -28.73 -25.32 8.83
N ARG A 177 -29.59 -26.07 8.10
CA ARG A 177 -30.90 -26.52 8.55
C ARG A 177 -30.79 -27.57 9.66
N GLU A 178 -29.92 -28.57 9.50
CA GLU A 178 -29.62 -29.56 10.54
C GLU A 178 -29.17 -28.90 11.86
N LEU A 179 -28.40 -27.83 11.76
CA LEU A 179 -27.94 -27.05 12.91
C LEU A 179 -29.00 -26.07 13.46
N GLY A 180 -30.18 -26.00 12.87
CA GLY A 180 -31.26 -25.08 13.29
C GLY A 180 -30.93 -23.60 13.05
N ASN A 181 -29.96 -23.29 12.18
CA ASN A 181 -29.45 -21.92 11.95
C ASN A 181 -29.73 -21.39 10.55
N SER A 182 -30.70 -21.93 9.84
CA SER A 182 -31.01 -21.61 8.44
C SER A 182 -31.37 -20.13 8.19
N THR A 183 -31.91 -19.45 9.19
CA THR A 183 -32.27 -18.02 9.14
C THR A 183 -31.03 -17.12 9.00
N ARG A 184 -29.84 -17.62 9.36
CA ARG A 184 -28.56 -16.92 9.25
C ARG A 184 -27.67 -17.50 8.15
N PHE A 185 -28.24 -18.26 7.23
CA PHE A 185 -27.51 -18.77 6.08
C PHE A 185 -27.10 -17.63 5.16
N GLY A 186 -25.81 -17.50 4.88
CA GLY A 186 -25.28 -16.41 4.07
C GLY A 186 -25.26 -16.65 2.56
N GLY A 187 -25.75 -17.80 2.09
CA GLY A 187 -25.99 -18.06 0.69
C GLY A 187 -27.37 -17.58 0.24
N GLU A 188 -27.61 -17.48 -1.06
CA GLU A 188 -28.89 -17.04 -1.64
C GLU A 188 -29.49 -18.14 -2.53
N PRO A 189 -30.32 -19.03 -1.96
CA PRO A 189 -30.89 -20.18 -2.67
C PRO A 189 -31.81 -19.81 -3.85
N THR A 190 -32.28 -18.56 -3.89
CA THR A 190 -33.17 -18.05 -4.94
C THR A 190 -32.45 -17.65 -6.22
N ILE A 191 -31.12 -17.61 -6.21
CA ILE A 191 -30.35 -17.33 -7.42
C ILE A 191 -30.61 -18.41 -8.48
N PRO A 192 -31.12 -18.05 -9.67
CA PRO A 192 -31.41 -19.02 -10.72
C PRO A 192 -30.11 -19.68 -11.22
N GLN A 193 -30.17 -20.98 -11.49
CA GLN A 193 -29.07 -21.66 -12.18
C GLN A 193 -29.14 -21.32 -13.67
N GLY A 194 -28.08 -20.72 -14.20
CA GLY A 194 -27.97 -20.47 -15.64
C GLY A 194 -27.80 -19.02 -16.06
N GLY A 195 -27.62 -18.11 -15.13
CA GLY A 195 -27.37 -16.68 -15.44
C GLY A 195 -28.60 -15.99 -16.06
N LEU A 196 -28.80 -14.76 -15.67
CA LEU A 196 -29.77 -13.88 -16.33
C LEU A 196 -29.12 -13.32 -17.59
N TYR A 197 -29.43 -13.88 -18.75
CA TYR A 197 -29.12 -13.22 -20.02
C TYR A 197 -30.19 -12.16 -20.27
N ALA A 198 -29.88 -10.91 -19.99
CA ALA A 198 -30.68 -9.81 -20.52
C ALA A 198 -30.43 -9.74 -22.02
N SER A 199 -31.32 -10.33 -22.82
CA SER A 199 -31.34 -10.04 -24.26
C SER A 199 -31.98 -8.68 -24.43
N ASN A 200 -31.19 -7.66 -24.72
CA ASN A 200 -31.71 -6.43 -25.26
C ASN A 200 -32.28 -6.73 -26.69
N LYS A 201 -33.60 -6.71 -26.83
CA LYS A 201 -34.27 -6.60 -28.10
C LYS A 201 -34.32 -5.14 -28.52
#